data_a19b188338dd1390c98cc630459db76b
#
_entry.id   a19b188338dd1390c98cc630459db76b
#
_cell.length_a   1.000
_cell.length_b   1.000
_cell.length_c   1.000
_cell.angle_alpha   90.00
_cell.angle_beta   90.00
_cell.angle_gamma   90.00
#
_symmetry.space_group_name_H-M   'P 1'
#
loop_
_entity.id
_entity.type
_entity.pdbx_description
1 polymer ?
#
loop_
_entity_poly.entity_id
_entity_poly.type
_entity_poly.pdbx_seq_one_letter_code
_entity_poly.pdbx_strand_id
1 'polypeptide(L)'
;VTLERDAASLFRRMHLVIALTEVNSRHLRGESRRAGAEIELACALASEERDGVSPARAACIEQLRERLGEAECELRAIESARDRLENELAQLDSRASSGTQGDWQ
;
A
#
# COMPACT_ATOMS: atom_id res chain seq x y z
N VAL A 1 5.19 -36.92 7.14
CA VAL A 1 5.00 -36.23 5.86
C VAL A 1 3.89 -35.19 5.93
N THR A 2 2.74 -35.55 6.48
CA THR A 2 1.60 -34.61 6.65
C THR A 2 1.93 -33.51 7.66
N LEU A 3 2.61 -33.86 8.72
CA LEU A 3 3.03 -32.91 9.78
C LEU A 3 4.01 -31.88 9.24
N GLU A 4 4.94 -32.30 8.38
CA GLU A 4 5.89 -31.39 7.76
C GLU A 4 5.22 -30.43 6.80
N ARG A 5 4.24 -30.87 6.02
CA ARG A 5 3.43 -30.04 5.14
C ARG A 5 2.64 -29.01 5.94
N ASP A 6 2.01 -29.43 7.03
CA ASP A 6 1.21 -28.58 7.89
C ASP A 6 2.09 -27.50 8.57
N ALA A 7 3.28 -27.91 9.03
CA ALA A 7 4.24 -26.98 9.61
C ALA A 7 4.73 -25.96 8.55
N ALA A 8 5.08 -26.41 7.36
CA ALA A 8 5.53 -25.54 6.28
C ALA A 8 4.43 -24.55 5.87
N SER A 9 3.19 -25.02 5.77
CA SER A 9 2.03 -24.21 5.47
C SER A 9 1.78 -23.14 6.54
N LEU A 10 1.90 -23.52 7.81
CA LEU A 10 1.77 -22.61 8.95
C LEU A 10 2.85 -21.52 8.91
N PHE A 11 4.10 -21.90 8.69
CA PHE A 11 5.20 -20.93 8.56
C PHE A 11 4.98 -19.97 7.39
N ARG A 12 4.54 -20.48 6.25
CA ARG A 12 4.23 -19.64 5.10
C ARG A 12 3.13 -18.63 5.43
N ARG A 13 2.07 -19.09 6.09
CA ARG A 13 0.98 -18.24 6.54
C ARG A 13 1.46 -17.14 7.48
N MET A 14 2.30 -17.49 8.44
CA MET A 14 2.87 -16.52 9.38
C MET A 14 3.69 -15.46 8.66
N HIS A 15 4.52 -15.85 7.70
CA HIS A 15 5.29 -14.91 6.89
C HIS A 15 4.41 -13.96 6.10
N LEU A 16 3.32 -14.46 5.50
CA LEU A 16 2.38 -13.65 4.75
C LEU A 16 1.65 -12.65 5.65
N VAL A 17 1.24 -13.07 6.84
CA VAL A 17 0.58 -12.18 7.81
C VAL A 17 1.52 -11.07 8.28
N ILE A 18 2.76 -11.39 8.56
CA ILE A 18 3.78 -10.41 8.95
C ILE A 18 4.02 -9.43 7.81
N ALA A 19 4.17 -9.92 6.59
CA ALA A 19 4.37 -9.07 5.41
C ALA A 19 3.17 -8.16 5.16
N LEU A 20 1.95 -8.66 5.35
CA LEU A 20 0.72 -7.85 5.24
C LEU A 20 0.67 -6.76 6.31
N THR A 21 1.06 -7.07 7.54
CA THR A 21 1.11 -6.08 8.61
C THR A 21 2.09 -4.95 8.27
N GLU A 22 3.25 -5.29 7.73
CA GLU A 22 4.24 -4.30 7.30
C GLU A 22 3.75 -3.45 6.15
N VAL A 23 3.14 -4.08 5.13
CA VAL A 23 2.63 -3.34 3.97
C VAL A 23 1.46 -2.43 4.35
N ASN A 24 0.61 -2.84 5.28
CA ASN A 24 -0.47 -2.00 5.77
C ASN A 24 0.05 -0.79 6.54
N SER A 25 1.12 -0.94 7.32
CA SER A 25 1.78 0.18 8.00
C SER A 25 2.36 1.16 7.00
N ARG A 26 3.00 0.66 5.95
CA ARG A 26 3.54 1.49 4.86
C ARG A 26 2.43 2.21 4.11
N HIS A 27 1.29 1.56 3.91
CA HIS A 27 0.13 2.15 3.27
C HIS A 27 -0.40 3.34 4.06
N LEU A 28 -0.53 3.20 5.38
CA LEU A 28 -0.98 4.29 6.25
C LEU A 28 -0.03 5.48 6.20
N ARG A 29 1.29 5.23 6.24
CA ARG A 29 2.29 6.29 6.11
C ARG A 29 2.24 6.95 4.74
N GLY A 30 2.04 6.15 3.69
CA GLY A 30 1.90 6.65 2.33
C GLY A 30 0.68 7.54 2.15
N GLU A 31 -0.46 7.15 2.73
CA GLU A 31 -1.67 7.96 2.70
C GLU A 31 -1.48 9.30 3.43
N SER A 32 -0.79 9.29 4.58
CA SER A 32 -0.47 10.51 5.32
C SER A 32 0.42 11.44 4.49
N ARG A 33 1.42 10.91 3.80
CA ARG A 33 2.29 11.70 2.93
C ARG A 33 1.51 12.30 1.76
N ARG A 34 0.65 11.52 1.14
CA ARG A 34 -0.18 12.01 0.03
C ARG A 34 -1.11 13.11 0.51
N ALA A 35 -1.79 12.90 1.63
CA ALA A 35 -2.70 13.91 2.19
C ALA A 35 -1.97 15.20 2.54
N GLY A 36 -0.77 15.10 3.14
CA GLY A 36 0.05 16.26 3.43
C GLY A 36 0.46 17.02 2.18
N ALA A 37 0.87 16.31 1.13
CA ALA A 37 1.23 16.91 -0.15
C ALA A 37 0.04 17.60 -0.82
N GLU A 38 -1.15 17.00 -0.75
CA GLU A 38 -2.38 17.60 -1.26
C GLU A 38 -2.72 18.91 -0.55
N ILE A 39 -2.60 18.93 0.78
CA ILE A 39 -2.87 20.13 1.59
C ILE A 39 -1.87 21.23 1.25
N GLU A 40 -0.59 20.90 1.19
CA GLU A 40 0.45 21.86 0.84
C GLU A 40 0.24 22.47 -0.55
N LEU A 41 -0.11 21.63 -1.52
CA LEU A 41 -0.40 22.09 -2.89
C LEU A 41 -1.63 23.01 -2.91
N ALA A 42 -2.70 22.62 -2.22
CA ALA A 42 -3.91 23.43 -2.13
C ALA A 42 -3.63 24.81 -1.52
N CYS A 43 -2.81 24.85 -0.45
CA CYS A 43 -2.40 26.10 0.17
C CYS A 43 -1.58 26.96 -0.77
N ALA A 44 -0.65 26.38 -1.52
CA ALA A 44 0.18 27.10 -2.49
C ALA A 44 -0.66 27.68 -3.63
N LEU A 45 -1.62 26.90 -4.14
CA LEU A 45 -2.54 27.37 -5.19
C LEU A 45 -3.43 28.51 -4.69
N ALA A 46 -3.94 28.40 -3.46
CA ALA A 46 -4.74 29.48 -2.85
C ALA A 46 -3.91 30.74 -2.65
N SER A 47 -2.64 30.61 -2.26
CA SER A 47 -1.72 31.74 -2.14
C SER A 47 -1.47 32.43 -3.47
N GLU A 48 -1.28 31.67 -4.54
CA GLU A 48 -1.11 32.20 -5.90
C GLU A 48 -2.36 32.97 -6.34
N GLU A 49 -3.54 32.43 -6.03
CA GLU A 49 -4.81 33.09 -6.38
C GLU A 49 -4.96 34.44 -5.66
N ARG A 50 -4.55 34.54 -4.40
CA ARG A 50 -4.65 35.78 -3.60
C ARG A 50 -3.58 36.79 -3.98
N ASP A 51 -2.34 36.35 -4.14
CA ASP A 51 -1.16 37.21 -4.19
C ASP A 51 -0.56 37.35 -5.60
N GLY A 52 -1.10 36.58 -6.56
CA GLY A 52 -0.68 36.63 -7.95
C GLY A 52 0.44 35.63 -8.27
N VAL A 53 0.68 35.49 -9.56
CA VAL A 53 1.70 34.59 -10.09
C VAL A 53 3.08 35.23 -10.00
N SER A 54 4.06 34.43 -9.58
CA SER A 54 5.47 34.81 -9.61
C SER A 54 6.31 33.60 -10.00
N PRO A 55 7.53 33.80 -10.53
CA PRO A 55 8.40 32.66 -10.85
C PRO A 55 8.70 31.78 -9.64
N ALA A 56 8.88 32.37 -8.46
CA ALA A 56 9.13 31.61 -7.23
C ALA A 56 7.92 30.78 -6.83
N ARG A 57 6.71 31.33 -6.92
CA ARG A 57 5.47 30.59 -6.63
C ARG A 57 5.25 29.47 -7.62
N ALA A 58 5.46 29.75 -8.90
CA ALA A 58 5.30 28.73 -9.95
C ALA A 58 6.25 27.55 -9.71
N ALA A 59 7.49 27.81 -9.34
CA ALA A 59 8.48 26.79 -9.04
C ALA A 59 8.07 25.97 -7.80
N CYS A 60 7.56 26.64 -6.76
CA CYS A 60 7.07 25.97 -5.54
C CYS A 60 5.89 25.03 -5.85
N ILE A 61 4.92 25.52 -6.64
CA ILE A 61 3.76 24.71 -7.03
C ILE A 61 4.20 23.49 -7.83
N GLU A 62 5.15 23.66 -8.76
CA GLU A 62 5.67 22.54 -9.54
C GLU A 62 6.34 21.49 -8.67
N GLN A 63 7.14 21.89 -7.70
CA GLN A 63 7.75 20.97 -6.73
C GLN A 63 6.71 20.24 -5.91
N LEU A 64 5.65 20.91 -5.50
CA LEU A 64 4.57 20.28 -4.73
C LEU A 64 3.77 19.29 -5.56
N ARG A 65 3.56 19.59 -6.86
CA ARG A 65 2.92 18.65 -7.79
C ARG A 65 3.77 17.40 -8.01
N GLU A 66 5.08 17.57 -8.14
CA GLU A 66 6.01 16.44 -8.25
C GLU A 66 5.97 15.57 -7.00
N ARG A 67 5.98 16.19 -5.83
CA ARG A 67 5.92 15.48 -4.55
C ARG A 67 4.62 14.69 -4.41
N LEU A 68 3.50 15.29 -4.80
CA LEU A 68 2.21 14.61 -4.81
C LEU A 68 2.20 13.42 -5.77
N GLY A 69 2.73 13.60 -6.97
CA GLY A 69 2.84 12.52 -7.96
C GLY A 69 3.69 11.37 -7.48
N GLU A 70 4.80 11.64 -6.80
CA GLU A 70 5.66 10.62 -6.19
C GLU A 70 4.92 9.86 -5.09
N ALA A 71 4.19 10.57 -4.23
CA ALA A 71 3.41 9.95 -3.16
C ALA A 71 2.31 9.04 -3.72
N GLU A 72 1.61 9.48 -4.75
CA GLU A 72 0.58 8.68 -5.42
C GLU A 72 1.16 7.44 -6.09
N CYS A 73 2.32 7.58 -6.74
CA CYS A 73 3.02 6.47 -7.37
C CYS A 73 3.46 5.43 -6.34
N GLU A 74 4.01 5.88 -5.23
CA GLU A 74 4.40 5.02 -4.11
C GLU A 74 3.21 4.26 -3.53
N LEU A 75 2.07 4.94 -3.34
CA LEU A 75 0.86 4.30 -2.85
C LEU A 75 0.36 3.20 -3.78
N ARG A 76 0.37 3.44 -5.09
CA ARG A 76 -0.03 2.42 -6.06
C ARG A 76 0.86 1.19 -5.98
N ALA A 77 2.16 1.37 -5.80
CA ALA A 77 3.11 0.26 -5.64
C ALA A 77 2.84 -0.52 -4.36
N ILE A 78 2.55 0.16 -3.26
CA ILE A 78 2.21 -0.46 -1.97
C ILE A 78 0.90 -1.25 -2.09
N GLU A 79 -0.11 -0.68 -2.73
CA GLU A 79 -1.41 -1.34 -2.95
C GLU A 79 -1.27 -2.60 -3.81
N SER A 80 -0.45 -2.54 -4.85
CA SER A 80 -0.15 -3.72 -5.67
C SER A 80 0.56 -4.81 -4.86
N ALA A 81 1.50 -4.44 -4.01
CA ALA A 81 2.19 -5.39 -3.13
C ALA A 81 1.21 -6.03 -2.14
N ARG A 82 0.31 -5.24 -1.56
CA ARG A 82 -0.72 -5.74 -0.65
C ARG A 82 -1.63 -6.74 -1.35
N ASP A 83 -2.10 -6.42 -2.54
CA ASP A 83 -2.98 -7.29 -3.31
C ASP A 83 -2.33 -8.64 -3.61
N ARG A 84 -1.03 -8.64 -3.95
CA ARG A 84 -0.29 -9.89 -4.18
C ARG A 84 -0.23 -10.75 -2.92
N LEU A 85 0.05 -10.13 -1.78
CA LEU A 85 0.12 -10.84 -0.49
C LEU A 85 -1.24 -11.39 -0.08
N GLU A 86 -2.30 -10.62 -0.25
CA GLU A 86 -3.67 -11.06 0.04
C GLU A 86 -4.06 -12.23 -0.84
N ASN A 87 -3.70 -12.19 -2.13
CA ASN A 87 -3.97 -13.29 -3.06
C ASN A 87 -3.21 -14.55 -2.69
N GLU A 88 -1.93 -14.43 -2.30
CA GLU A 88 -1.15 -15.58 -1.85
C GLU A 88 -1.75 -16.21 -0.60
N LEU A 89 -2.19 -15.38 0.35
CA LEU A 89 -2.83 -15.87 1.57
C LEU A 89 -4.15 -16.55 1.26
N ALA A 90 -4.96 -15.97 0.39
CA ALA A 90 -6.23 -16.56 -0.04
C ALA A 90 -6.02 -17.90 -0.74
N GLN A 91 -4.99 -18.03 -1.57
CA GLN A 91 -4.65 -19.29 -2.22
C GLN A 91 -4.23 -20.34 -1.21
N LEU A 92 -3.46 -19.98 -0.21
CA LEU A 92 -3.04 -20.86 0.85
C LEU A 92 -4.23 -21.36 1.67
N ASP A 93 -5.15 -20.48 2.03
CA ASP A 93 -6.39 -20.82 2.74
C ASP A 93 -7.31 -21.71 1.90
N SER A 94 -7.41 -21.43 0.62
CA SER A 94 -8.21 -22.23 -0.32
C SER A 94 -7.68 -23.68 -0.43
N ARG A 95 -6.37 -23.85 -0.48
CA ARG A 95 -5.73 -25.18 -0.50
C ARG A 95 -6.01 -25.95 0.79
N ALA A 96 -5.93 -25.28 1.93
CA ALA A 96 -6.24 -25.88 3.22
C ALA A 96 -7.70 -26.32 3.31
N SER A 97 -8.63 -25.47 2.84
CA SER A 97 -10.07 -25.77 2.80
C SER A 97 -10.39 -26.95 1.87
N SER A 98 -9.76 -26.98 0.69
CA SER A 98 -9.94 -28.09 -0.25
C SER A 98 -9.48 -29.42 0.32
N GLY A 99 -8.34 -29.44 1.01
CA GLY A 99 -7.82 -30.61 1.70
C GLY A 99 -8.76 -31.09 2.80
N THR A 100 -9.31 -30.19 3.57
CA THR A 100 -10.24 -30.49 4.65
C THR A 100 -11.58 -31.01 4.12
N GLN A 101 -12.10 -30.42 3.05
CA GLN A 101 -13.35 -30.85 2.43
C GLN A 101 -13.24 -32.25 1.81
N GLY A 102 -12.08 -32.59 1.26
CA GLY A 102 -11.81 -33.92 0.71
C GLY A 102 -11.94 -35.03 1.74
N ASP A 103 -11.59 -34.76 2.98
CA ASP A 103 -11.61 -35.71 4.07
C ASP A 103 -13.03 -36.05 4.57
N TRP A 104 -14.01 -35.23 4.27
CA TRP A 104 -15.40 -35.41 4.72
C TRP A 104 -16.26 -36.24 3.77
N GLN A 105 -15.76 -36.62 2.62
CA GLN A 105 -16.45 -37.46 1.65
C GLN A 105 -16.00 -38.90 1.74
#